data_aff9489f8fe3993673144913fe714fe5
#
_entry.id   aff9489f8fe3993673144913fe714fe5
#
_cell.length_a   1.000
_cell.length_b   1.000
_cell.length_c   1.000
_cell.angle_alpha   90.00
_cell.angle_beta   90.00
_cell.angle_gamma   90.00
#
_symmetry.space_group_name_H-M   'P 1'
#
loop_
_entity.id
_entity.type
_entity.pdbx_description
1 polymer ?
#
loop_
_entity_poly.entity_id
_entity_poly.type
_entity_poly.pdbx_seq_one_letter_code
_entity_poly.pdbx_strand_id
1 'polypeptide(L)'
;MDVRPERSGWRDLALSQRHRKWGWDCPAVDLDFLFLEYDKGEPVAIIEYKHERASPQYASHPTYQAMIRLGTRANIPVFAARYKDDFSDFAIVPLNALAQEKLPDRKNMTEREWVTFLYNIRGYTPPDQLFDGAKIKI
;
A
#
# COMPACT_ATOMS: atom_id res chain seq x y z
N MET A 1 17.62 -11.49 0.56
CA MET A 1 17.51 -10.45 1.60
C MET A 1 16.51 -10.92 2.65
N ASP A 2 16.98 -11.03 3.87
CA ASP A 2 16.10 -11.45 4.97
C ASP A 2 15.20 -10.29 5.40
N VAL A 3 13.92 -10.55 5.38
CA VAL A 3 12.95 -9.58 5.89
C VAL A 3 12.93 -9.67 7.41
N ARG A 4 13.31 -8.60 8.06
CA ARG A 4 13.23 -8.54 9.53
C ARG A 4 11.79 -8.35 9.95
N PRO A 5 11.31 -9.09 10.96
CA PRO A 5 10.00 -8.80 11.53
C PRO A 5 9.98 -7.37 12.08
N GLU A 6 8.83 -6.76 12.03
CA GLU A 6 8.64 -5.42 12.57
C GLU A 6 9.06 -5.41 14.04
N ARG A 7 9.90 -4.43 14.43
CA ARG A 7 10.41 -4.31 15.80
C ARG A 7 9.30 -4.18 16.82
N SER A 8 8.23 -3.55 16.43
CA SER A 8 7.05 -3.36 17.24
C SER A 8 5.98 -4.35 16.80
N GLY A 9 6.28 -5.65 16.87
CA GLY A 9 5.27 -6.66 16.61
C GLY A 9 4.03 -6.48 17.48
N TRP A 10 4.16 -5.72 18.58
CA TRP A 10 3.06 -5.29 19.42
C TRP A 10 2.52 -3.91 19.07
N ARG A 11 3.14 -3.23 18.15
CA ARG A 11 2.82 -1.88 17.77
C ARG A 11 2.43 -1.01 18.97
N ASP A 12 2.63 0.27 18.97
CA ASP A 12 2.32 1.09 20.12
C ASP A 12 0.82 1.37 20.23
N LEU A 13 0.08 0.38 20.69
CA LEU A 13 -1.35 0.50 20.92
C LEU A 13 -1.66 1.56 21.97
N ALA A 14 -0.79 1.69 22.96
CA ALA A 14 -0.98 2.67 24.03
C ALA A 14 -0.96 4.09 23.47
N LEU A 15 -0.03 4.38 22.55
CA LEU A 15 0.04 5.68 21.89
C LEU A 15 -1.18 5.91 20.99
N SER A 16 -1.59 4.91 20.23
CA SER A 16 -2.77 5.00 19.38
C SER A 16 -4.03 5.29 20.19
N GLN A 17 -4.18 4.62 21.32
CA GLN A 17 -5.31 4.85 22.22
C GLN A 17 -5.25 6.24 22.85
N ARG A 18 -4.05 6.70 23.22
CA ARG A 18 -3.86 8.05 23.74
C ARG A 18 -4.24 9.10 22.72
N HIS A 19 -3.81 8.91 21.50
CA HIS A 19 -4.13 9.84 20.42
C HIS A 19 -5.64 10.00 20.24
N ARG A 20 -6.38 8.90 20.37
CA ARG A 20 -7.84 8.94 20.33
C ARG A 20 -8.43 9.72 21.50
N LYS A 21 -7.79 9.63 22.68
CA LYS A 21 -8.22 10.38 23.88
C LYS A 21 -8.00 11.88 23.73
N TRP A 22 -7.07 12.30 22.87
CA TRP A 22 -6.84 13.72 22.62
C TRP A 22 -7.97 14.36 21.84
N GLY A 23 -8.89 13.53 21.33
CA GLY A 23 -10.21 13.96 20.87
C GLY A 23 -10.26 14.42 19.42
N TRP A 24 -11.38 15.03 19.12
CA TRP A 24 -11.73 15.43 17.75
C TRP A 24 -10.83 16.51 17.17
N ASP A 25 -10.18 17.29 18.03
CA ASP A 25 -9.33 18.40 17.60
C ASP A 25 -7.90 17.96 17.26
N CYS A 26 -7.63 16.67 17.34
CA CYS A 26 -6.31 16.11 17.03
C CYS A 26 -6.41 14.88 16.14
N PRO A 27 -7.08 14.98 14.97
CA PRO A 27 -7.26 13.84 14.10
C PRO A 27 -5.97 13.46 13.37
N ALA A 28 -5.70 12.17 13.30
CA ALA A 28 -4.57 11.63 12.55
C ALA A 28 -4.96 10.32 11.90
N VAL A 29 -4.30 9.99 10.81
CA VAL A 29 -4.47 8.71 10.12
C VAL A 29 -3.10 8.08 9.90
N ASP A 30 -3.06 6.76 9.93
CA ASP A 30 -1.85 6.03 9.59
C ASP A 30 -1.67 6.00 8.08
N LEU A 31 -0.43 6.08 7.66
CA LEU A 31 -0.05 5.85 6.28
C LEU A 31 0.49 4.43 6.21
N ASP A 32 -0.29 3.50 5.62
CA ASP A 32 0.06 2.08 5.64
C ASP A 32 1.38 1.80 4.94
N PHE A 33 1.49 2.14 3.69
CA PHE A 33 2.69 1.86 2.92
C PHE A 33 3.08 3.05 2.06
N LEU A 34 4.25 3.57 2.32
CA LEU A 34 4.93 4.51 1.45
C LEU A 34 6.07 3.74 0.76
N PHE A 35 5.92 3.47 -0.52
CA PHE A 35 6.98 2.86 -1.31
C PHE A 35 8.05 3.89 -1.63
N LEU A 36 9.30 3.45 -1.58
CA LEU A 36 10.43 4.35 -1.76
C LEU A 36 11.55 3.70 -2.56
N GLU A 37 12.38 4.53 -3.16
CA GLU A 37 13.71 4.16 -3.59
C GLU A 37 14.63 4.30 -2.37
N TYR A 38 14.93 3.19 -1.75
CA TYR A 38 15.59 3.16 -0.44
C TYR A 38 16.92 3.91 -0.44
N ASP A 39 17.75 3.67 -1.45
CA ASP A 39 19.08 4.25 -1.52
C ASP A 39 19.07 5.77 -1.70
N LYS A 40 18.01 6.30 -2.28
CA LYS A 40 17.86 7.74 -2.56
C LYS A 40 16.96 8.44 -1.57
N GLY A 41 16.24 7.69 -0.74
CA GLY A 41 15.24 8.26 0.14
C GLY A 41 14.07 8.91 -0.59
N GLU A 42 13.79 8.48 -1.84
CA GLU A 42 12.74 9.09 -2.67
C GLU A 42 11.42 8.35 -2.52
N PRO A 43 10.32 9.06 -2.24
CA PRO A 43 9.00 8.44 -2.23
C PRO A 43 8.57 8.07 -3.66
N VAL A 44 7.94 6.92 -3.81
CA VAL A 44 7.54 6.38 -5.12
C VAL A 44 6.03 6.26 -5.27
N ALA A 45 5.34 5.82 -4.24
CA ALA A 45 3.89 5.60 -4.28
C ALA A 45 3.33 5.47 -2.88
N ILE A 46 2.05 5.77 -2.74
CA ILE A 46 1.28 5.51 -1.52
C ILE A 46 0.31 4.38 -1.82
N ILE A 47 0.29 3.36 -0.99
CA ILE A 47 -0.63 2.22 -1.11
C ILE A 47 -1.39 2.06 0.19
N GLU A 48 -2.71 2.11 0.12
CA GLU A 48 -3.59 1.77 1.24
C GLU A 48 -4.13 0.36 1.03
N TYR A 49 -3.72 -0.57 1.89
CA TYR A 49 -4.21 -1.94 1.82
C TYR A 49 -5.46 -2.11 2.68
N LYS A 50 -6.43 -2.85 2.15
CA LYS A 50 -7.64 -3.23 2.88
C LYS A 50 -7.89 -4.71 2.72
N HIS A 51 -8.14 -5.39 3.83
CA HIS A 51 -8.56 -6.78 3.82
C HIS A 51 -9.94 -6.89 3.15
N GLU A 52 -10.21 -8.01 2.49
CA GLU A 52 -11.48 -8.23 1.79
C GLU A 52 -12.71 -8.09 2.68
N ARG A 53 -12.56 -8.36 3.98
CA ARG A 53 -13.64 -8.27 4.98
C ARG A 53 -13.78 -6.88 5.59
N ALA A 54 -12.87 -5.97 5.29
CA ALA A 54 -12.98 -4.61 5.80
C ALA A 54 -14.18 -3.91 5.18
N SER A 55 -14.84 -3.05 5.96
CA SER A 55 -15.96 -2.27 5.47
C SER A 55 -15.55 -1.42 4.29
N PRO A 56 -16.31 -1.42 3.18
CA PRO A 56 -16.01 -0.58 2.04
C PRO A 56 -16.08 0.90 2.43
N GLN A 57 -15.19 1.70 1.83
CA GLN A 57 -15.22 3.14 1.98
C GLN A 57 -15.08 3.81 0.63
N TYR A 58 -15.67 4.98 0.51
CA TYR A 58 -15.58 5.78 -0.70
C TYR A 58 -14.30 6.63 -0.69
N ALA A 59 -13.79 6.93 -1.88
CA ALA A 59 -12.63 7.80 -2.03
C ALA A 59 -12.86 9.21 -1.45
N SER A 60 -14.11 9.61 -1.30
CA SER A 60 -14.49 10.88 -0.69
C SER A 60 -14.30 10.91 0.83
N HIS A 61 -14.06 9.75 1.46
CA HIS A 61 -13.82 9.71 2.90
C HIS A 61 -12.57 10.53 3.25
N PRO A 62 -12.58 11.32 4.34
CA PRO A 62 -11.47 12.20 4.69
C PRO A 62 -10.10 11.52 4.74
N THR A 63 -10.03 10.28 5.21
CA THR A 63 -8.77 9.51 5.24
C THR A 63 -8.19 9.34 3.84
N TYR A 64 -9.02 8.93 2.87
CA TYR A 64 -8.57 8.77 1.49
C TYR A 64 -8.26 10.12 0.86
N GLN A 65 -9.06 11.15 1.14
CA GLN A 65 -8.82 12.49 0.62
C GLN A 65 -7.45 13.04 1.06
N ALA A 66 -7.09 12.82 2.32
CA ALA A 66 -5.79 13.25 2.84
C ALA A 66 -4.64 12.54 2.10
N MET A 67 -4.74 11.24 1.89
CA MET A 67 -3.74 10.47 1.15
C MET A 67 -3.65 10.89 -0.31
N ILE A 68 -4.79 11.08 -0.97
CA ILE A 68 -4.86 11.52 -2.37
C ILE A 68 -4.17 12.87 -2.53
N ARG A 69 -4.49 13.81 -1.66
CA ARG A 69 -3.90 15.15 -1.69
C ARG A 69 -2.41 15.12 -1.41
N LEU A 70 -1.99 14.33 -0.44
CA LEU A 70 -0.57 14.16 -0.13
C LEU A 70 0.18 13.63 -1.35
N GLY A 71 -0.28 12.54 -1.93
CA GLY A 71 0.36 11.95 -3.11
C GLY A 71 0.37 12.89 -4.32
N THR A 72 -0.73 13.59 -4.54
CA THR A 72 -0.83 14.55 -5.64
C THR A 72 0.16 15.70 -5.46
N ARG A 73 0.26 16.26 -4.26
CA ARG A 73 1.22 17.32 -3.95
C ARG A 73 2.67 16.85 -4.05
N ALA A 74 2.92 15.60 -3.68
CA ALA A 74 4.25 15.01 -3.79
C ALA A 74 4.57 14.49 -5.19
N ASN A 75 3.62 14.57 -6.11
CA ASN A 75 3.77 14.08 -7.49
C ASN A 75 4.02 12.56 -7.55
N ILE A 76 3.34 11.80 -6.71
CA ILE A 76 3.41 10.34 -6.70
C ILE A 76 2.01 9.71 -6.81
N PRO A 77 1.91 8.50 -7.39
CA PRO A 77 0.63 7.80 -7.49
C PRO A 77 0.15 7.29 -6.15
N VAL A 78 -1.18 7.27 -5.99
CA VAL A 78 -1.87 6.73 -4.82
C VAL A 78 -2.81 5.62 -5.27
N PHE A 79 -2.70 4.46 -4.65
CA PHE A 79 -3.55 3.31 -4.94
C PHE A 79 -4.21 2.79 -3.67
N ALA A 80 -5.39 2.23 -3.80
CA ALA A 80 -5.98 1.36 -2.79
C ALA A 80 -5.91 -0.08 -3.31
N ALA A 81 -5.58 -1.00 -2.44
CA ALA A 81 -5.47 -2.41 -2.78
C ALA A 81 -6.27 -3.25 -1.76
N ARG A 82 -7.34 -3.88 -2.23
CA ARG A 82 -8.14 -4.80 -1.41
C ARG A 82 -7.70 -6.22 -1.69
N TYR A 83 -7.30 -6.94 -0.67
CA TYR A 83 -6.69 -8.26 -0.82
C TYR A 83 -7.48 -9.36 -0.12
N LYS A 84 -7.37 -10.57 -0.64
CA LYS A 84 -7.93 -11.78 -0.02
C LYS A 84 -6.96 -12.38 1.00
N ASP A 85 -7.51 -13.11 1.99
CA ASP A 85 -6.73 -13.76 3.05
C ASP A 85 -5.57 -14.61 2.54
N ASP A 86 -5.76 -15.29 1.43
CA ASP A 86 -4.76 -16.19 0.84
C ASP A 86 -3.87 -15.49 -0.18
N PHE A 87 -4.03 -14.17 -0.34
CA PHE A 87 -3.30 -13.34 -1.30
C PHE A 87 -3.47 -13.77 -2.76
N SER A 88 -4.55 -14.47 -3.06
CA SER A 88 -4.82 -14.92 -4.44
C SER A 88 -5.34 -13.81 -5.34
N ASP A 89 -5.86 -12.73 -4.77
CA ASP A 89 -6.43 -11.63 -5.54
C ASP A 89 -6.19 -10.30 -4.84
N PHE A 90 -5.83 -9.30 -5.65
CA PHE A 90 -5.66 -7.90 -5.25
C PHE A 90 -6.50 -7.04 -6.18
N ALA A 91 -7.50 -6.39 -5.64
CA ALA A 91 -8.31 -5.42 -6.40
C ALA A 91 -7.68 -4.04 -6.23
N ILE A 92 -7.07 -3.55 -7.29
CA ILE A 92 -6.31 -2.30 -7.28
C ILE A 92 -7.15 -1.18 -7.87
N VAL A 93 -7.21 -0.07 -7.13
CA VAL A 93 -7.95 1.12 -7.54
C VAL A 93 -6.99 2.31 -7.60
N PRO A 94 -6.83 2.96 -8.75
CA PRO A 94 -6.06 4.20 -8.83
C PRO A 94 -6.86 5.34 -8.19
N LEU A 95 -6.21 6.11 -7.31
CA LEU A 95 -6.90 7.15 -6.54
C LEU A 95 -6.55 8.58 -6.95
N ASN A 96 -5.51 8.78 -7.75
CA ASN A 96 -5.18 10.11 -8.26
C ASN A 96 -4.78 10.04 -9.73
N ALA A 97 -4.57 11.19 -10.35
CA ALA A 97 -4.23 11.27 -11.77
C ALA A 97 -2.95 10.53 -12.12
N LEU A 98 -1.93 10.61 -11.25
CA LEU A 98 -0.66 9.92 -11.45
C LEU A 98 -0.83 8.40 -11.42
N ALA A 99 -1.69 7.90 -10.54
CA ALA A 99 -2.02 6.48 -10.49
C ALA A 99 -2.78 6.04 -11.74
N GLN A 100 -3.70 6.88 -12.22
CA GLN A 100 -4.48 6.59 -13.44
C GLN A 100 -3.62 6.54 -14.70
N GLU A 101 -2.53 7.27 -14.75
CA GLU A 101 -1.55 7.17 -15.83
C GLU A 101 -0.93 5.78 -15.92
N LYS A 102 -0.72 5.13 -14.78
CA LYS A 102 -0.11 3.80 -14.69
C LYS A 102 -1.15 2.68 -14.77
N LEU A 103 -2.33 2.93 -14.26
CA LEU A 103 -3.44 1.99 -14.22
C LEU A 103 -4.73 2.80 -14.44
N PRO A 104 -5.20 2.92 -15.70
CA PRO A 104 -6.35 3.78 -16.01
C PRO A 104 -7.64 3.41 -15.29
N ASP A 105 -7.88 2.10 -15.09
CA ASP A 105 -9.09 1.59 -14.47
C ASP A 105 -8.77 0.62 -13.36
N ARG A 106 -9.74 0.43 -12.46
CA ARG A 106 -9.68 -0.62 -11.45
C ARG A 106 -9.36 -1.96 -12.09
N LYS A 107 -8.47 -2.72 -11.48
CA LYS A 107 -8.07 -4.02 -11.98
C LYS A 107 -7.84 -5.02 -10.86
N ASN A 108 -8.34 -6.23 -11.05
CA ASN A 108 -8.01 -7.35 -10.20
C ASN A 108 -6.71 -7.98 -10.70
N MET A 109 -5.79 -8.24 -9.79
CA MET A 109 -4.48 -8.80 -10.09
C MET A 109 -4.20 -10.00 -9.21
N THR A 110 -3.47 -10.97 -9.74
CA THR A 110 -2.83 -11.99 -8.92
C THR A 110 -1.71 -11.35 -8.11
N GLU A 111 -1.21 -12.03 -7.08
CA GLU A 111 -0.06 -11.55 -6.32
C GLU A 111 1.13 -11.27 -7.24
N ARG A 112 1.41 -12.18 -8.15
CA ARG A 112 2.51 -12.01 -9.11
C ARG A 112 2.33 -10.77 -9.97
N GLU A 113 1.14 -10.55 -10.49
CA GLU A 113 0.82 -9.37 -11.29
C GLU A 113 0.98 -8.09 -10.49
N TRP A 114 0.48 -8.08 -9.26
CA TRP A 114 0.57 -6.92 -8.38
C TRP A 114 2.02 -6.59 -8.03
N VAL A 115 2.80 -7.59 -7.62
CA VAL A 115 4.21 -7.40 -7.29
C VAL A 115 5.00 -6.94 -8.51
N THR A 116 4.74 -7.51 -9.68
CA THR A 116 5.36 -7.09 -10.94
C THR A 116 5.04 -5.62 -11.23
N PHE A 117 3.79 -5.23 -11.04
CA PHE A 117 3.36 -3.84 -11.21
C PHE A 117 4.12 -2.90 -10.27
N LEU A 118 4.28 -3.28 -9.00
CA LEU A 118 5.02 -2.48 -8.02
C LEU A 118 6.48 -2.31 -8.40
N TYR A 119 7.13 -3.38 -8.86
CA TYR A 119 8.50 -3.31 -9.37
C TYR A 119 8.60 -2.38 -10.58
N ASN A 120 7.65 -2.51 -11.50
CA ASN A 120 7.66 -1.71 -12.74
C ASN A 120 7.47 -0.21 -12.46
N ILE A 121 6.73 0.16 -11.44
CA ILE A 121 6.59 1.57 -11.02
C ILE A 121 7.97 2.16 -10.71
N ARG A 122 8.86 1.36 -10.16
CA ARG A 122 10.23 1.75 -9.83
C ARG A 122 11.21 1.58 -11.01
N GLY A 123 10.73 1.10 -12.15
CA GLY A 123 11.58 0.83 -13.31
C GLY A 123 12.36 -0.48 -13.24
N TYR A 124 11.94 -1.42 -12.42
CA TYR A 124 12.59 -2.71 -12.23
C TYR A 124 11.70 -3.87 -12.64
N THR A 125 12.33 -5.02 -12.87
CA THR A 125 11.63 -6.29 -13.09
C THR A 125 11.88 -7.18 -11.87
N PRO A 126 10.84 -7.81 -11.30
CA PRO A 126 11.04 -8.68 -10.15
C PRO A 126 11.84 -9.92 -10.52
N PRO A 127 12.72 -10.40 -9.62
CA PRO A 127 13.45 -11.64 -9.88
C PRO A 127 12.50 -12.84 -9.88
N ASP A 128 12.72 -13.80 -10.78
CA ASP A 128 11.87 -14.99 -10.90
C ASP A 128 11.79 -15.78 -9.60
N GLN A 129 12.89 -15.85 -8.86
CA GLN A 129 12.98 -16.59 -7.60
C GLN A 129 11.99 -16.08 -6.55
N LEU A 130 11.53 -14.84 -6.69
CA LEU A 130 10.59 -14.23 -5.75
C LEU A 130 9.28 -15.02 -5.70
N PHE A 131 8.87 -15.61 -6.81
CA PHE A 131 7.62 -16.33 -6.95
C PHE A 131 7.76 -17.84 -6.84
N ASP A 132 8.99 -18.33 -6.69
CA ASP A 132 9.31 -19.75 -6.63
C ASP A 132 9.44 -20.28 -5.20
N GLY A 133 9.10 -19.47 -4.22
CA GLY A 133 9.34 -19.76 -2.80
C GLY A 133 8.74 -21.05 -2.26
N ALA A 134 7.74 -21.63 -2.93
CA ALA A 134 7.12 -22.89 -2.54
C ALA A 134 7.71 -24.09 -3.27
N LYS A 135 8.62 -23.88 -4.25
CA LYS A 135 9.20 -24.97 -5.02
C LYS A 135 10.48 -25.43 -4.37
N ILE A 136 10.40 -26.54 -3.68
CA ILE A 136 11.56 -27.19 -3.11
C ILE A 136 12.16 -28.06 -4.21
N LYS A 137 13.39 -27.76 -4.62
CA LYS A 137 14.16 -28.63 -5.50
C LYS A 137 14.80 -29.70 -4.66
N ILE A 138 14.42 -30.90 -4.94
CA ILE A 138 15.02 -32.07 -4.32
C ILE A 138 16.15 -32.58 -5.22
#